data_dfe065391e3d6ced8383bf72b7129fc8
#
_entry.id   dfe065391e3d6ced8383bf72b7129fc8
#
_cell.length_a   1.000
_cell.length_b   1.000
_cell.length_c   1.000
_cell.angle_alpha   90.00
_cell.angle_beta   90.00
_cell.angle_gamma   90.00
#
_symmetry.space_group_name_H-M   'P 1'
#
loop_
_entity.id
_entity.type
_entity.pdbx_description
1 polymer ?
#
loop_
_entity_poly.entity_id
_entity_poly.type
_entity_poly.pdbx_seq_one_letter_code
_entity_poly.pdbx_strand_id
1 'polypeptide(L)'
;DLHKEYRRQRQMCIRDRVEYDKINISPTIGREDGTFGFGFFEYDTDLSLFIENAEKEIHRVKNSTGLSFSKDTARADVIRYSALPWFAFSEMKHAGSIQTGDSIPKISTGKLIQEKKKLLLPISISVHHGLVDGRNVAEFIQNLKDGQNNTL
;
A
#
# COMPACT_ATOMS: atom_id res chain seq x y z
N ASP A 1 0.17 35.25 2.54
CA ASP A 1 0.36 34.12 3.44
C ASP A 1 0.28 32.81 2.63
N LEU A 2 1.42 32.31 2.16
CA LEU A 2 1.61 31.11 1.34
C LEU A 2 0.91 29.86 1.93
N HIS A 3 0.83 29.75 3.26
CA HIS A 3 0.14 28.66 3.94
C HIS A 3 -1.38 28.69 3.78
N LYS A 4 -1.99 29.87 3.71
CA LYS A 4 -3.44 30.01 3.46
C LYS A 4 -3.80 29.71 2.01
N GLU A 5 -2.93 30.09 1.07
CA GLU A 5 -3.11 29.85 -0.36
C GLU A 5 -2.95 28.37 -0.71
N TYR A 6 -1.96 27.70 -0.10
CA TYR A 6 -1.74 26.27 -0.22
C TYR A 6 -2.91 25.43 0.36
N ARG A 7 -3.50 25.87 1.49
CA ARG A 7 -4.72 25.27 2.03
C ARG A 7 -5.93 25.49 1.14
N ARG A 8 -6.06 26.66 0.50
CA ARG A 8 -7.14 26.93 -0.45
C ARG A 8 -7.01 26.11 -1.73
N GLN A 9 -5.83 25.93 -2.27
CA GLN A 9 -5.59 25.05 -3.42
C GLN A 9 -5.93 23.60 -3.09
N ARG A 10 -5.62 23.11 -1.90
CA ARG A 10 -6.06 21.78 -1.42
C ARG A 10 -7.58 21.66 -1.34
N GLN A 11 -8.28 22.69 -0.92
CA GLN A 11 -9.74 22.71 -0.85
C GLN A 11 -10.41 22.79 -2.23
N MET A 12 -9.78 23.38 -3.22
CA MET A 12 -10.32 23.48 -4.58
C MET A 12 -10.23 22.17 -5.37
N CYS A 13 -9.27 21.31 -5.07
CA CYS A 13 -9.04 20.05 -5.80
C CYS A 13 -9.85 18.86 -5.26
N ILE A 14 -10.43 18.95 -4.05
CA ILE A 14 -11.09 17.81 -3.39
C ILE A 14 -12.40 18.30 -2.79
N ARG A 15 -13.51 17.91 -3.39
CA ARG A 15 -14.84 18.26 -2.88
C ARG A 15 -15.18 17.57 -1.56
N ASP A 16 -14.73 16.32 -1.40
CA ASP A 16 -14.96 15.53 -0.19
C ASP A 16 -13.68 14.81 0.24
N ARG A 17 -13.26 15.02 1.47
CA ARG A 17 -12.16 14.32 2.11
C ARG A 17 -12.72 13.38 3.16
N VAL A 18 -12.40 12.09 3.03
CA VAL A 18 -12.74 11.07 4.02
C VAL A 18 -11.47 10.68 4.76
N GLU A 19 -11.56 10.59 6.08
CA GLU A 19 -10.50 10.10 6.96
C GLU A 19 -10.97 8.79 7.60
N TYR A 20 -10.10 7.80 7.63
CA TYR A 20 -10.38 6.48 8.19
C TYR A 20 -9.51 6.23 9.41
N ASP A 21 -10.12 5.77 10.50
CA ASP A 21 -9.41 5.43 11.75
C ASP A 21 -8.55 4.18 11.59
N LYS A 22 -8.97 3.25 10.72
CA LYS A 22 -8.24 2.02 10.40
C LYS A 22 -7.98 1.97 8.91
N ILE A 23 -6.76 1.59 8.55
CA ILE A 23 -6.36 1.37 7.17
C ILE A 23 -5.99 -0.09 7.00
N ASN A 24 -6.64 -0.75 6.07
CA ASN A 24 -6.44 -2.14 5.71
C ASN A 24 -5.46 -2.28 4.54
N ILE A 25 -5.16 -3.50 4.12
CA ILE A 25 -4.28 -3.75 2.97
C ILE A 25 -5.03 -4.56 1.93
N SER A 26 -4.98 -4.09 0.67
CA SER A 26 -5.43 -4.87 -0.48
C SER A 26 -4.22 -5.35 -1.28
N PRO A 27 -3.71 -6.58 -1.01
CA PRO A 27 -2.55 -7.11 -1.70
C PRO A 27 -2.90 -7.71 -3.05
N THR A 28 -1.93 -7.65 -3.97
CA THR A 28 -1.92 -8.50 -5.17
C THR A 28 -1.21 -9.80 -4.84
N ILE A 29 -1.89 -10.93 -4.99
CA ILE A 29 -1.40 -12.26 -4.63
C ILE A 29 -1.23 -13.08 -5.90
N GLY A 30 0.01 -13.47 -6.20
CA GLY A 30 0.34 -14.34 -7.33
C GLY A 30 -0.02 -15.80 -7.07
N ARG A 31 -0.33 -16.54 -8.15
CA ARG A 31 -0.61 -17.96 -8.16
C ARG A 31 0.48 -18.72 -8.92
N GLU A 32 0.51 -20.04 -8.75
CA GLU A 32 1.50 -20.91 -9.40
C GLU A 32 1.33 -20.98 -10.93
N ASP A 33 0.11 -20.77 -11.41
CA ASP A 33 -0.21 -20.72 -12.84
C ASP A 33 0.18 -19.42 -13.55
N GLY A 34 0.86 -18.49 -12.82
CA GLY A 34 1.27 -17.20 -13.34
C GLY A 34 0.16 -16.14 -13.32
N THR A 35 -1.03 -16.47 -12.92
CA THR A 35 -2.12 -15.50 -12.71
C THR A 35 -2.02 -14.83 -11.34
N PHE A 36 -2.89 -13.87 -11.07
CA PHE A 36 -2.97 -13.21 -9.76
C PHE A 36 -4.43 -12.93 -9.37
N GLY A 37 -4.62 -12.67 -8.10
CA GLY A 37 -5.89 -12.17 -7.56
C GLY A 37 -5.66 -11.11 -6.51
N PHE A 38 -6.73 -10.41 -6.12
CA PHE A 38 -6.70 -9.41 -5.07
C PHE A 38 -7.21 -10.02 -3.77
N GLY A 39 -6.49 -9.76 -2.69
CA GLY A 39 -6.86 -10.10 -1.34
C GLY A 39 -7.26 -8.87 -0.53
N PHE A 40 -7.67 -9.15 0.71
CA PHE A 40 -7.96 -8.13 1.71
C PHE A 40 -7.41 -8.58 3.05
N PHE A 41 -6.49 -7.80 3.63
CA PHE A 41 -5.96 -8.00 4.98
C PHE A 41 -6.55 -6.94 5.88
N GLU A 42 -7.40 -7.37 6.80
CA GLU A 42 -7.94 -6.48 7.82
C GLU A 42 -6.86 -6.13 8.83
N TYR A 43 -6.74 -4.83 9.15
CA TYR A 43 -5.80 -4.38 10.17
C TYR A 43 -6.22 -4.86 11.55
N ASP A 44 -5.28 -5.44 12.27
CA ASP A 44 -5.40 -5.77 13.68
C ASP A 44 -4.20 -5.24 14.47
N THR A 45 -4.41 -4.86 15.73
CA THR A 45 -3.34 -4.46 16.65
C THR A 45 -2.54 -5.65 17.17
N ASP A 46 -3.14 -6.85 17.19
CA ASP A 46 -2.45 -8.11 17.45
C ASP A 46 -1.80 -8.61 16.16
N LEU A 47 -0.48 -8.53 16.12
CA LEU A 47 0.30 -8.95 14.95
C LEU A 47 0.11 -10.44 14.63
N SER A 48 -0.03 -11.30 15.64
CA SER A 48 -0.21 -12.74 15.43
C SER A 48 -1.55 -13.03 14.77
N LEU A 49 -2.61 -12.37 15.23
CA LEU A 49 -3.94 -12.48 14.64
C LEU A 49 -3.97 -11.90 13.21
N PHE A 50 -3.29 -10.75 13.00
CA PHE A 50 -3.16 -10.16 11.67
C PHE A 50 -2.50 -11.13 10.69
N ILE A 51 -1.38 -11.77 11.10
CA ILE A 51 -0.65 -12.73 10.25
C ILE A 51 -1.53 -13.94 9.95
N GLU A 52 -2.19 -14.53 10.95
CA GLU A 52 -3.08 -15.68 10.76
C GLU A 52 -4.20 -15.39 9.75
N ASN A 53 -4.84 -14.22 9.87
CA ASN A 53 -5.89 -13.81 8.95
C ASN A 53 -5.37 -13.52 7.54
N ALA A 54 -4.18 -12.92 7.43
CA ALA A 54 -3.53 -12.69 6.14
C ALA A 54 -3.18 -14.01 5.44
N GLU A 55 -2.69 -15.02 6.16
CA GLU A 55 -2.39 -16.35 5.62
C GLU A 55 -3.65 -17.05 5.10
N LYS A 56 -4.76 -16.99 5.84
CA LYS A 56 -6.06 -17.52 5.40
C LYS A 56 -6.51 -16.89 4.10
N GLU A 57 -6.37 -15.56 4.00
CA GLU A 57 -6.77 -14.84 2.79
C GLU A 57 -5.85 -15.14 1.61
N ILE A 58 -4.53 -15.25 1.83
CA ILE A 58 -3.57 -15.69 0.81
C ILE A 58 -3.96 -17.08 0.28
N HIS A 59 -4.28 -18.01 1.18
CA HIS A 59 -4.72 -19.35 0.80
C HIS A 59 -6.02 -19.31 -0.01
N ARG A 60 -6.99 -18.48 0.40
CA ARG A 60 -8.25 -18.28 -0.33
C ARG A 60 -8.00 -17.82 -1.77
N VAL A 61 -7.17 -16.78 -1.94
CA VAL A 61 -6.89 -16.21 -3.26
C VAL A 61 -6.11 -17.18 -4.14
N LYS A 62 -5.14 -17.89 -3.58
CA LYS A 62 -4.35 -18.90 -4.31
C LYS A 62 -5.20 -20.03 -4.86
N ASN A 63 -6.25 -20.42 -4.14
CA ASN A 63 -7.16 -21.50 -4.53
C ASN A 63 -8.42 -21.03 -5.28
N SER A 64 -8.50 -19.74 -5.62
CA SER A 64 -9.60 -19.16 -6.39
C SER A 64 -9.21 -18.91 -7.84
N THR A 65 -10.19 -18.58 -8.68
CA THR A 65 -10.00 -18.22 -10.07
C THR A 65 -10.33 -16.74 -10.33
N GLY A 66 -9.89 -16.22 -11.47
CA GLY A 66 -10.11 -14.82 -11.85
C GLY A 66 -9.42 -13.84 -10.91
N LEU A 67 -9.93 -12.62 -10.79
CA LEU A 67 -9.33 -11.58 -9.97
C LEU A 67 -9.66 -11.65 -8.48
N SER A 68 -10.49 -12.60 -8.05
CA SER A 68 -10.88 -12.85 -6.66
C SER A 68 -11.49 -11.63 -5.95
N PHE A 69 -12.15 -10.76 -6.69
CA PHE A 69 -12.81 -9.59 -6.10
C PHE A 69 -13.86 -9.99 -5.06
N SER A 70 -13.86 -9.25 -3.96
CA SER A 70 -14.86 -9.32 -2.91
C SER A 70 -15.38 -7.92 -2.60
N LYS A 71 -16.38 -7.81 -1.74
CA LYS A 71 -16.83 -6.49 -1.25
C LYS A 71 -15.71 -5.74 -0.54
N ASP A 72 -14.83 -6.48 0.16
CA ASP A 72 -13.75 -5.91 0.94
C ASP A 72 -12.59 -5.44 0.06
N THR A 73 -12.26 -6.12 -1.03
CA THR A 73 -11.23 -5.67 -1.99
C THR A 73 -11.61 -4.37 -2.72
N ALA A 74 -12.90 -4.01 -2.73
CA ALA A 74 -13.41 -2.77 -3.33
C ALA A 74 -13.47 -1.59 -2.35
N ARG A 75 -13.09 -1.78 -1.07
CA ARG A 75 -13.12 -0.74 -0.04
C ARG A 75 -12.12 0.37 -0.36
N ALA A 76 -12.41 1.57 0.13
CA ALA A 76 -11.55 2.74 -0.05
C ALA A 76 -10.57 2.97 1.13
N ASP A 77 -10.81 2.33 2.27
CA ASP A 77 -9.97 2.35 3.48
C ASP A 77 -8.80 1.35 3.40
N VAL A 78 -8.16 1.29 2.26
CA VAL A 78 -7.06 0.34 1.99
C VAL A 78 -5.82 1.04 1.43
N ILE A 79 -4.68 0.41 1.64
CA ILE A 79 -3.47 0.61 0.85
C ILE A 79 -3.39 -0.54 -0.16
N ARG A 80 -3.22 -0.24 -1.44
CA ARG A 80 -2.94 -1.27 -2.45
C ARG A 80 -1.48 -1.65 -2.37
N TYR A 81 -1.22 -2.94 -2.20
CA TYR A 81 0.13 -3.46 -1.98
C TYR A 81 0.53 -4.51 -3.00
N SER A 82 1.77 -4.43 -3.48
CA SER A 82 2.36 -5.45 -4.35
C SER A 82 3.78 -5.79 -3.91
N ALA A 83 4.08 -7.06 -3.69
CA ALA A 83 5.43 -7.55 -3.50
C ALA A 83 5.99 -8.06 -4.82
N LEU A 84 7.19 -7.60 -5.19
CA LEU A 84 7.91 -7.95 -6.41
C LEU A 84 9.28 -8.56 -6.04
N PRO A 85 9.30 -9.77 -5.46
CA PRO A 85 10.52 -10.35 -4.88
C PRO A 85 11.54 -10.81 -5.93
N TRP A 86 11.17 -10.76 -7.20
CA TRP A 86 12.01 -11.28 -8.31
C TRP A 86 13.12 -10.31 -8.71
N PHE A 87 12.93 -9.00 -8.52
CA PHE A 87 13.90 -7.98 -8.92
C PHE A 87 13.93 -6.79 -7.97
N ALA A 88 15.09 -6.15 -7.90
CA ALA A 88 15.25 -4.86 -7.26
C ALA A 88 15.03 -3.76 -8.29
N PHE A 89 14.51 -2.63 -7.84
CA PHE A 89 14.30 -1.45 -8.68
C PHE A 89 14.85 -0.19 -7.98
N SER A 90 15.33 0.75 -8.77
CA SER A 90 15.68 2.11 -8.32
C SER A 90 14.53 3.09 -8.54
N GLU A 91 13.65 2.78 -9.48
CA GLU A 91 12.46 3.55 -9.81
C GLU A 91 11.34 2.60 -10.23
N MET A 92 10.12 2.88 -9.82
CA MET A 92 8.92 2.18 -10.25
C MET A 92 7.74 3.14 -10.32
N LYS A 93 7.00 3.05 -11.41
CA LYS A 93 5.77 3.81 -11.60
C LYS A 93 4.58 2.86 -11.66
N HIS A 94 3.60 3.09 -10.80
CA HIS A 94 2.35 2.33 -10.85
C HIS A 94 1.51 2.76 -12.04
N ALA A 95 0.95 1.79 -12.74
CA ALA A 95 -0.09 2.07 -13.72
C ALA A 95 -1.29 2.71 -13.02
N GLY A 96 -1.78 3.79 -13.57
CA GLY A 96 -2.94 4.51 -13.04
C GLY A 96 -3.72 5.16 -14.16
N SER A 97 -5.03 5.19 -14.04
CA SER A 97 -5.88 5.97 -14.94
C SER A 97 -6.00 7.40 -14.39
N ILE A 98 -5.58 8.36 -15.16
CA ILE A 98 -5.73 9.79 -14.85
C ILE A 98 -7.20 10.17 -14.75
N GLN A 99 -8.08 9.42 -15.41
CA GLN A 99 -9.51 9.71 -15.52
C GLN A 99 -10.35 9.19 -14.35
N THR A 100 -9.84 8.27 -13.54
CA THR A 100 -10.64 7.59 -12.50
C THR A 100 -10.67 8.30 -11.14
N GLY A 101 -9.89 9.36 -10.94
CA GLY A 101 -9.81 10.04 -9.63
C GLY A 101 -9.37 9.13 -8.49
N ASP A 102 -8.68 8.01 -8.79
CA ASP A 102 -8.21 7.04 -7.80
C ASP A 102 -7.21 7.71 -6.84
N SER A 103 -7.61 7.84 -5.59
CA SER A 103 -6.83 8.46 -4.52
C SER A 103 -6.24 7.44 -3.53
N ILE A 104 -6.49 6.16 -3.75
CA ILE A 104 -6.00 5.09 -2.88
C ILE A 104 -4.48 4.99 -3.00
N PRO A 105 -3.73 5.03 -1.87
CA PRO A 105 -2.29 4.87 -1.88
C PRO A 105 -1.87 3.51 -2.46
N LYS A 106 -0.77 3.51 -3.22
CA LYS A 106 -0.18 2.29 -3.79
C LYS A 106 1.24 2.15 -3.29
N ILE A 107 1.57 1.01 -2.71
CA ILE A 107 2.89 0.69 -2.21
C ILE A 107 3.36 -0.60 -2.88
N SER A 108 4.59 -0.59 -3.37
CA SER A 108 5.23 -1.81 -3.85
C SER A 108 6.61 -1.97 -3.24
N THR A 109 6.95 -3.22 -2.92
CA THR A 109 8.29 -3.59 -2.45
C THR A 109 8.98 -4.47 -3.47
N GLY A 110 10.28 -4.26 -3.63
CA GLY A 110 11.12 -5.07 -4.52
C GLY A 110 11.86 -6.18 -3.79
N LYS A 111 12.80 -6.79 -4.49
CA LYS A 111 13.71 -7.81 -3.95
C LYS A 111 14.62 -7.20 -2.88
N LEU A 112 14.76 -7.89 -1.75
CA LEU A 112 15.76 -7.57 -0.73
C LEU A 112 17.17 -7.64 -1.31
N ILE A 113 17.96 -6.61 -1.03
CA ILE A 113 19.35 -6.48 -1.46
C ILE A 113 20.22 -6.55 -0.23
N GLN A 114 21.21 -7.47 -0.23
CA GLN A 114 22.25 -7.50 0.78
C GLN A 114 23.37 -6.55 0.36
N GLU A 115 23.58 -5.49 1.10
CA GLU A 115 24.69 -4.56 0.90
C GLU A 115 25.56 -4.49 2.15
N LYS A 116 26.75 -5.15 2.09
CA LYS A 116 27.63 -5.31 3.24
C LYS A 116 26.88 -5.95 4.42
N LYS A 117 26.70 -5.20 5.52
CA LYS A 117 25.98 -5.63 6.72
C LYS A 117 24.53 -5.14 6.80
N LYS A 118 24.00 -4.56 5.74
CA LYS A 118 22.64 -3.99 5.70
C LYS A 118 21.77 -4.76 4.72
N LEU A 119 20.50 -4.91 5.08
CA LEU A 119 19.43 -5.34 4.18
C LEU A 119 18.70 -4.11 3.69
N LEU A 120 18.61 -3.97 2.39
CA LEU A 120 17.89 -2.87 1.73
C LEU A 120 16.65 -3.42 1.05
N LEU A 121 15.52 -2.82 1.32
CA LEU A 121 14.25 -3.13 0.65
C LEU A 121 13.84 -1.95 -0.21
N PRO A 122 13.86 -2.08 -1.55
CA PRO A 122 13.30 -1.06 -2.43
C PRO A 122 11.80 -0.90 -2.17
N ILE A 123 11.35 0.33 -1.96
CA ILE A 123 9.93 0.66 -1.74
C ILE A 123 9.54 1.78 -2.69
N SER A 124 8.45 1.56 -3.43
CA SER A 124 7.77 2.59 -4.22
C SER A 124 6.47 2.98 -3.56
N ILE A 125 6.24 4.27 -3.38
CA ILE A 125 5.04 4.83 -2.77
C ILE A 125 4.42 5.81 -3.76
N SER A 126 3.19 5.55 -4.15
CA SER A 126 2.39 6.44 -5.00
C SER A 126 1.17 6.92 -4.24
N VAL A 127 1.02 8.23 -4.14
CA VAL A 127 -0.09 8.88 -3.40
C VAL A 127 -0.71 10.00 -4.22
N HIS A 128 -1.96 10.32 -3.93
CA HIS A 128 -2.64 11.45 -4.55
C HIS A 128 -2.16 12.75 -3.91
N HIS A 129 -1.47 13.60 -4.67
CA HIS A 129 -0.83 14.81 -4.15
C HIS A 129 -1.81 15.82 -3.49
N GLY A 130 -3.05 15.82 -3.90
CA GLY A 130 -4.10 16.65 -3.25
C GLY A 130 -4.44 16.21 -1.82
N LEU A 131 -4.13 14.96 -1.43
CA LEU A 131 -4.40 14.40 -0.09
C LEU A 131 -3.14 14.29 0.76
N VAL A 132 -2.01 13.95 0.16
CA VAL A 132 -0.74 13.61 0.82
C VAL A 132 0.38 14.44 0.21
N ASP A 133 1.19 15.07 1.03
CA ASP A 133 2.39 15.79 0.62
C ASP A 133 3.68 15.04 1.00
N GLY A 134 4.83 15.61 0.60
CA GLY A 134 6.14 15.01 0.85
C GLY A 134 6.46 14.84 2.34
N ARG A 135 5.93 15.70 3.23
CA ARG A 135 6.11 15.59 4.67
C ARG A 135 5.38 14.36 5.23
N ASN A 136 4.15 14.14 4.79
CA ASN A 136 3.37 12.97 5.20
C ASN A 136 4.05 11.66 4.74
N VAL A 137 4.61 11.65 3.52
CA VAL A 137 5.37 10.48 3.01
C VAL A 137 6.63 10.26 3.84
N ALA A 138 7.38 11.32 4.18
CA ALA A 138 8.59 11.21 5.00
C ALA A 138 8.28 10.68 6.41
N GLU A 139 7.20 11.14 7.03
CA GLU A 139 6.72 10.65 8.34
C GLU A 139 6.32 9.17 8.27
N PHE A 140 5.59 8.77 7.24
CA PHE A 140 5.24 7.36 7.00
C PHE A 140 6.50 6.47 6.89
N ILE A 141 7.50 6.90 6.11
CA ILE A 141 8.76 6.15 5.96
C ILE A 141 9.51 6.06 7.29
N GLN A 142 9.51 7.12 8.09
CA GLN A 142 10.16 7.10 9.41
C GLN A 142 9.46 6.11 10.35
N ASN A 143 8.13 6.17 10.43
CA ASN A 143 7.34 5.24 11.25
C ASN A 143 7.53 3.78 10.83
N LEU A 144 7.65 3.52 9.53
CA LEU A 144 7.93 2.18 9.00
C LEU A 144 9.31 1.67 9.47
N LYS A 145 10.34 2.51 9.45
CA LYS A 145 11.68 2.17 9.95
C LYS A 145 11.68 1.91 11.44
N ASP A 146 10.98 2.73 12.21
CA ASP A 146 10.92 2.60 13.66
C ASP A 146 10.15 1.33 14.07
N GLY A 147 9.09 0.98 13.35
CA GLY A 147 8.37 -0.27 13.52
C GLY A 147 9.23 -1.51 13.27
N GLN A 148 10.08 -1.49 12.25
CA GLN A 148 11.02 -2.58 11.98
C GLN A 148 12.06 -2.78 13.10
N ASN A 149 12.55 -1.69 13.70
CA ASN A 149 13.53 -1.76 14.79
C ASN A 149 12.94 -2.29 16.10
N ASN A 150 11.63 -2.18 16.29
CA ASN A 150 10.93 -2.65 17.49
C ASN A 150 10.45 -4.11 17.38
N THR A 151 10.52 -4.72 16.19
CA THR A 151 10.00 -6.07 15.93
C THR A 151 11.12 -7.11 15.79
N LEU A 152 12.38 -6.68 15.72
CA LEU A 152 13.59 -7.52 15.69
C LEU A 152 14.28 -7.52 17.07
#